data_cf3f828ae2ee23ce9fbd4cbc7c28e57f
#
_entry.id   cf3f828ae2ee23ce9fbd4cbc7c28e57f
#
_cell.length_a   1.000
_cell.length_b   1.000
_cell.length_c   1.000
_cell.angle_alpha   90.00
_cell.angle_beta   90.00
_cell.angle_gamma   90.00
#
_symmetry.space_group_name_H-M   'P 1'
#
loop_
_entity.id
_entity.type
_entity.pdbx_description
1 polymer ?
#
loop_
_entity_poly.entity_id
_entity_poly.type
_entity_poly.pdbx_seq_one_letter_code
_entity_poly.pdbx_strand_id
1 'polypeptide(L)'
;LLNLTNQLLDFRKVESQGYSLNFTKCDITNILKETYMRFSSLSRQKGLDFNLELPEENFCAHVNREAFTKIISNLLNNGMKYADSYMHIKLEVDVETQAFYVVTKNDGVIIPDEMKEEIFQPFVRFSQKEEGKLATGAGIGLALSRSLAELHRGTLVMAPGEDANVFVL
;
A
#
# COMPACT_ATOMS: atom_id res chain seq x y z
N LEU A 1 -6.79 10.57 16.13
CA LEU A 1 -5.93 10.18 17.26
C LEU A 1 -5.83 8.65 17.40
N LEU A 2 -6.93 7.90 17.50
CA LEU A 2 -6.93 6.42 17.67
C LEU A 2 -6.19 5.67 16.54
N ASN A 3 -6.35 6.09 15.30
CA ASN A 3 -5.69 5.43 14.15
C ASN A 3 -4.16 5.60 14.20
N LEU A 4 -3.66 6.76 14.61
CA LEU A 4 -2.24 7.04 14.73
C LEU A 4 -1.58 6.20 15.85
N THR A 5 -2.23 6.14 17.01
CA THR A 5 -1.74 5.36 18.15
C THR A 5 -1.65 3.88 17.79
N ASN A 6 -2.65 3.35 17.10
CA ASN A 6 -2.66 1.96 16.65
C ASN A 6 -1.52 1.69 15.62
N GLN A 7 -1.31 2.58 14.66
CA GLN A 7 -0.21 2.45 13.69
C GLN A 7 1.17 2.47 14.37
N LEU A 8 1.36 3.32 15.38
CA LEU A 8 2.62 3.39 16.14
C LEU A 8 2.85 2.12 16.97
N LEU A 9 1.80 1.61 17.62
CA LEU A 9 1.87 0.35 18.38
C LEU A 9 2.17 -0.84 17.47
N ASP A 10 1.54 -0.91 16.31
CA ASP A 10 1.79 -1.96 15.31
C ASP A 10 3.23 -1.87 14.77
N PHE A 11 3.70 -0.66 14.46
CA PHE A 11 5.07 -0.45 13.99
C PHE A 11 6.08 -0.90 15.07
N ARG A 12 5.87 -0.52 16.33
CA ARG A 12 6.72 -0.95 17.44
C ARG A 12 6.71 -2.47 17.65
N LYS A 13 5.54 -3.12 17.50
CA LYS A 13 5.44 -4.58 17.59
C LYS A 13 6.24 -5.26 16.48
N VAL A 14 6.17 -4.73 15.26
CA VAL A 14 6.88 -5.29 14.09
C VAL A 14 8.39 -5.10 14.21
N GLU A 15 8.85 -3.94 14.73
CA GLU A 15 10.28 -3.69 14.98
C GLU A 15 10.84 -4.52 16.14
N SER A 16 9.99 -4.95 17.08
CA SER A 16 10.45 -5.77 18.20
C SER A 16 10.87 -7.15 17.73
N GLN A 17 12.07 -7.59 18.10
CA GLN A 17 12.55 -8.94 17.82
C GLN A 17 11.57 -9.97 18.42
N GLY A 18 10.98 -10.80 17.57
CA GLY A 18 10.04 -11.86 17.99
C GLY A 18 8.61 -11.69 17.44
N TYR A 19 8.31 -10.64 16.68
CA TYR A 19 7.03 -10.56 15.97
C TYR A 19 6.99 -11.61 14.86
N SER A 20 6.08 -12.56 14.97
CA SER A 20 5.89 -13.62 13.97
C SER A 20 4.52 -13.52 13.32
N LEU A 21 4.49 -13.70 12.00
CA LEU A 21 3.26 -13.81 11.24
C LEU A 21 2.80 -15.27 11.16
N ASN A 22 1.52 -15.50 11.37
CA ASN A 22 0.91 -16.80 11.10
C ASN A 22 0.45 -16.84 9.63
N PHE A 23 1.08 -17.68 8.83
CA PHE A 23 0.79 -17.81 7.40
C PHE A 23 -0.28 -18.88 7.16
N THR A 24 -1.30 -18.52 6.41
CA THR A 24 -2.36 -19.42 5.97
C THR A 24 -2.58 -19.26 4.47
N LYS A 25 -3.12 -20.27 3.81
CA LYS A 25 -3.53 -20.17 2.41
C LYS A 25 -4.72 -19.22 2.31
N CYS A 26 -4.53 -18.09 1.64
CA CYS A 26 -5.54 -17.05 1.45
C CYS A 26 -5.81 -16.82 -0.04
N ASP A 27 -7.05 -16.55 -0.38
CA ASP A 27 -7.44 -16.04 -1.69
C ASP A 27 -7.09 -14.55 -1.79
N ILE A 28 -5.98 -14.24 -2.48
CA ILE A 28 -5.47 -12.88 -2.67
C ILE A 28 -6.44 -12.05 -3.50
N THR A 29 -7.03 -12.67 -4.53
CA THR A 29 -8.03 -12.03 -5.39
C THR A 29 -9.21 -11.53 -4.57
N ASN A 30 -9.71 -12.35 -3.65
CA ASN A 30 -10.81 -11.97 -2.77
C ASN A 30 -10.42 -10.87 -1.76
N ILE A 31 -9.22 -10.94 -1.18
CA ILE A 31 -8.73 -9.89 -0.27
C ILE A 31 -8.68 -8.53 -0.98
N LEU A 32 -8.20 -8.50 -2.22
CA LEU A 32 -8.13 -7.27 -3.01
C LEU A 32 -9.53 -6.76 -3.36
N LYS A 33 -10.47 -7.64 -3.76
CA LYS A 33 -11.87 -7.27 -4.00
C LYS A 33 -12.53 -6.65 -2.77
N GLU A 34 -12.42 -7.31 -1.62
CA GLU A 34 -13.01 -6.82 -0.37
C GLU A 34 -12.40 -5.46 0.04
N THR A 35 -11.09 -5.30 -0.11
CA THR A 35 -10.41 -4.05 0.22
C THR A 35 -10.81 -2.95 -0.76
N TYR A 36 -10.83 -3.22 -2.07
CA TYR A 36 -11.30 -2.31 -3.10
C TYR A 36 -12.73 -1.80 -2.81
N MET A 37 -13.65 -2.71 -2.48
CA MET A 37 -15.04 -2.34 -2.18
C MET A 37 -15.16 -1.37 -0.99
N ARG A 38 -14.33 -1.54 0.04
CA ARG A 38 -14.30 -0.62 1.21
C ARG A 38 -13.89 0.79 0.82
N PHE A 39 -13.02 0.96 -0.18
CA PHE A 39 -12.56 2.27 -0.64
C PHE A 39 -13.42 2.89 -1.75
N SER A 40 -14.30 2.12 -2.39
CA SER A 40 -15.11 2.58 -3.53
C SER A 40 -16.05 3.74 -3.19
N SER A 41 -16.56 3.82 -1.96
CA SER A 41 -17.38 4.94 -1.54
C SER A 41 -16.57 6.24 -1.42
N LEU A 42 -15.37 6.14 -0.86
CA LEU A 42 -14.46 7.26 -0.69
C LEU A 42 -13.96 7.79 -2.04
N SER A 43 -13.61 6.88 -2.99
CA SER A 43 -13.18 7.28 -4.33
C SER A 43 -14.27 8.07 -5.05
N ARG A 44 -15.52 7.60 -4.99
CA ARG A 44 -16.69 8.33 -5.57
C ARG A 44 -16.89 9.70 -4.95
N GLN A 45 -16.77 9.83 -3.63
CA GLN A 45 -16.88 11.12 -2.96
C GLN A 45 -15.80 12.11 -3.40
N LYS A 46 -14.63 11.61 -3.76
CA LYS A 46 -13.49 12.39 -4.24
C LYS A 46 -13.49 12.60 -5.76
N GLY A 47 -14.37 11.94 -6.50
CA GLY A 47 -14.38 11.99 -7.95
C GLY A 47 -13.19 11.29 -8.61
N LEU A 48 -12.56 10.34 -7.92
CA LEU A 48 -11.42 9.59 -8.44
C LEU A 48 -11.87 8.41 -9.29
N ASP A 49 -11.23 8.22 -10.44
CA ASP A 49 -11.31 6.99 -11.23
C ASP A 49 -10.53 5.88 -10.51
N PHE A 50 -11.27 4.98 -9.87
CA PHE A 50 -10.68 3.93 -9.05
C PHE A 50 -10.94 2.57 -9.67
N ASN A 51 -9.88 1.90 -10.11
CA ASN A 51 -9.94 0.65 -10.86
C ASN A 51 -9.15 -0.48 -10.19
N LEU A 52 -9.71 -1.70 -10.30
CA LEU A 52 -9.10 -2.94 -9.84
C LEU A 52 -8.98 -3.91 -11.02
N GLU A 53 -7.76 -4.29 -11.36
CA GLU A 53 -7.46 -5.29 -12.39
C GLU A 53 -6.98 -6.58 -11.71
N LEU A 54 -7.65 -7.68 -12.01
CA LEU A 54 -7.39 -9.00 -11.43
C LEU A 54 -7.24 -10.04 -12.55
N PRO A 55 -6.47 -11.11 -12.34
CA PRO A 55 -6.44 -12.23 -13.26
C PRO A 55 -7.82 -12.89 -13.38
N GLU A 56 -8.05 -13.62 -14.48
CA GLU A 56 -9.33 -14.32 -14.72
C GLU A 56 -9.62 -15.38 -13.66
N GLU A 57 -8.57 -16.08 -13.21
CA GLU A 57 -8.68 -17.11 -12.18
C GLU A 57 -8.35 -16.54 -10.79
N ASN A 58 -9.01 -17.08 -9.78
CA ASN A 58 -8.68 -16.73 -8.39
C ASN A 58 -7.29 -17.22 -8.04
N PHE A 59 -6.49 -16.34 -7.44
CA PHE A 59 -5.12 -16.63 -7.03
C PHE A 59 -5.02 -16.74 -5.51
N CYS A 60 -4.39 -17.83 -5.05
CA CYS A 60 -4.16 -18.10 -3.63
C CYS A 60 -2.67 -18.13 -3.31
N ALA A 61 -2.30 -17.53 -2.18
CA ALA A 61 -0.94 -17.56 -1.65
C ALA A 61 -0.94 -17.77 -0.13
N HIS A 62 0.21 -18.16 0.43
CA HIS A 62 0.39 -18.26 1.88
C HIS A 62 0.81 -16.90 2.43
N VAL A 63 -0.12 -16.21 3.08
CA VAL A 63 0.09 -14.89 3.69
C VAL A 63 -0.54 -14.83 5.08
N ASN A 64 -0.12 -13.89 5.89
CA ASN A 64 -0.92 -13.47 7.05
C ASN A 64 -1.99 -12.49 6.56
N ARG A 65 -3.26 -12.92 6.58
CA ARG A 65 -4.38 -12.16 6.02
C ARG A 65 -4.47 -10.73 6.59
N GLU A 66 -4.32 -10.60 7.91
CA GLU A 66 -4.44 -9.30 8.59
C GLU A 66 -3.31 -8.35 8.16
N ALA A 67 -2.06 -8.81 8.24
CA ALA A 67 -0.90 -8.01 7.86
C ALA A 67 -0.93 -7.64 6.37
N PHE A 68 -1.26 -8.59 5.49
CA PHE A 68 -1.40 -8.33 4.06
C PHE A 68 -2.49 -7.30 3.76
N THR A 69 -3.69 -7.47 4.37
CA THR A 69 -4.79 -6.50 4.24
C THR A 69 -4.38 -5.11 4.75
N LYS A 70 -3.56 -5.04 5.80
CA LYS A 70 -3.03 -3.78 6.34
C LYS A 70 -2.10 -3.09 5.35
N ILE A 71 -1.20 -3.82 4.69
CA ILE A 71 -0.34 -3.27 3.64
C ILE A 71 -1.20 -2.65 2.53
N ILE A 72 -2.12 -3.44 1.97
CA ILE A 72 -3.00 -2.97 0.87
C ILE A 72 -3.81 -1.75 1.31
N SER A 73 -4.41 -1.77 2.50
CA SER A 73 -5.19 -0.64 3.01
C SER A 73 -4.35 0.63 3.17
N ASN A 74 -3.09 0.53 3.59
CA ASN A 74 -2.18 1.67 3.68
C ASN A 74 -1.85 2.25 2.30
N LEU A 75 -1.56 1.40 1.31
CA LEU A 75 -1.31 1.83 -0.07
C LEU A 75 -2.52 2.54 -0.66
N LEU A 76 -3.73 1.97 -0.46
CA LEU A 76 -4.98 2.58 -0.92
C LEU A 76 -5.28 3.90 -0.20
N ASN A 77 -5.07 3.99 1.11
CA ASN A 77 -5.22 5.24 1.85
C ASN A 77 -4.29 6.34 1.30
N ASN A 78 -3.04 5.98 0.98
CA ASN A 78 -2.10 6.92 0.36
C ASN A 78 -2.61 7.35 -1.03
N GLY A 79 -2.98 6.42 -1.89
CA GLY A 79 -3.55 6.74 -3.19
C GLY A 79 -4.78 7.63 -3.08
N MET A 80 -5.76 7.28 -2.25
CA MET A 80 -6.96 8.10 -2.02
C MET A 80 -6.66 9.49 -1.47
N LYS A 81 -5.53 9.64 -0.78
CA LYS A 81 -5.14 10.93 -0.19
C LYS A 81 -4.41 11.83 -1.19
N TYR A 82 -3.59 11.26 -2.04
CA TYR A 82 -2.64 12.00 -2.88
C TYR A 82 -2.95 11.93 -4.38
N ALA A 83 -3.84 11.03 -4.84
CA ALA A 83 -4.27 11.02 -6.23
C ALA A 83 -5.01 12.29 -6.61
N ASP A 84 -4.79 12.76 -7.84
CA ASP A 84 -5.49 13.89 -8.42
C ASP A 84 -6.74 13.45 -9.18
N SER A 85 -6.64 12.48 -10.07
CA SER A 85 -7.77 12.00 -10.87
C SER A 85 -7.98 10.49 -10.85
N TYR A 86 -6.91 9.67 -10.70
CA TYR A 86 -7.07 8.22 -10.70
C TYR A 86 -6.21 7.48 -9.69
N MET A 87 -6.70 6.29 -9.34
CA MET A 87 -5.95 5.27 -8.62
C MET A 87 -6.27 3.89 -9.19
N HIS A 88 -5.25 3.14 -9.56
CA HIS A 88 -5.37 1.77 -10.06
C HIS A 88 -4.70 0.79 -9.12
N ILE A 89 -5.30 -0.40 -9.02
CA ILE A 89 -4.70 -1.57 -8.37
C ILE A 89 -4.69 -2.71 -9.38
N LYS A 90 -3.58 -3.42 -9.45
CA LYS A 90 -3.44 -4.60 -10.30
C LYS A 90 -2.80 -5.75 -9.54
N LEU A 91 -3.34 -6.96 -9.70
CA LEU A 91 -2.69 -8.20 -9.29
C LEU A 91 -2.05 -8.85 -10.50
N GLU A 92 -0.73 -9.00 -10.47
CA GLU A 92 0.05 -9.71 -11.47
C GLU A 92 0.59 -11.00 -10.87
N VAL A 93 0.47 -12.10 -11.61
CA VAL A 93 0.97 -13.42 -11.20
C VAL A 93 2.01 -13.87 -12.21
N ASP A 94 3.22 -14.10 -11.73
CA ASP A 94 4.30 -14.69 -12.51
C ASP A 94 4.37 -16.19 -12.20
N VAL A 95 3.89 -16.99 -13.13
CA VAL A 95 3.84 -18.46 -12.99
C VAL A 95 5.24 -19.07 -13.06
N GLU A 96 6.17 -18.46 -13.80
CA GLU A 96 7.53 -19.00 -13.99
C GLU A 96 8.34 -18.87 -12.71
N THR A 97 8.27 -17.72 -12.05
CA THR A 97 8.99 -17.46 -10.80
C THR A 97 8.19 -17.82 -9.54
N GLN A 98 6.93 -18.23 -9.70
CA GLN A 98 5.99 -18.50 -8.61
C GLN A 98 5.83 -17.29 -7.68
N ALA A 99 5.94 -16.09 -8.23
CA ALA A 99 5.75 -14.83 -7.53
C ALA A 99 4.41 -14.17 -7.92
N PHE A 100 3.96 -13.26 -7.09
CA PHE A 100 2.86 -12.36 -7.43
C PHE A 100 3.19 -10.95 -6.99
N TYR A 101 2.60 -9.98 -7.66
CA TYR A 101 2.80 -8.57 -7.38
C TYR A 101 1.47 -7.86 -7.26
N VAL A 102 1.35 -7.01 -6.26
CA VAL A 102 0.24 -6.05 -6.17
C VAL A 102 0.79 -4.68 -6.52
N VAL A 103 0.42 -4.20 -7.69
CA VAL A 103 0.84 -2.89 -8.21
C VAL A 103 -0.24 -1.88 -7.89
N THR A 104 0.12 -0.77 -7.23
CA THR A 104 -0.78 0.38 -7.07
C THR A 104 -0.21 1.58 -7.79
N LYS A 105 -1.06 2.32 -8.50
CA LYS A 105 -0.66 3.48 -9.31
C LYS A 105 -1.61 4.63 -9.09
N ASN A 106 -1.07 5.84 -8.88
CA ASN A 106 -1.85 7.08 -8.79
C ASN A 106 -1.10 8.26 -9.43
N ASP A 107 -1.87 9.23 -9.93
CA ASP A 107 -1.41 10.42 -10.65
C ASP A 107 -1.20 11.66 -9.78
N GLY A 108 -1.09 11.50 -8.48
CA GLY A 108 -0.77 12.63 -7.60
C GLY A 108 0.62 13.18 -7.81
N VAL A 109 0.99 14.18 -7.00
CA VAL A 109 2.33 14.79 -7.07
C VAL A 109 3.41 13.72 -7.13
N ILE A 110 4.22 13.76 -8.19
CA ILE A 110 5.25 12.75 -8.43
C ILE A 110 6.36 12.87 -7.38
N ILE A 111 6.66 11.74 -6.75
CA ILE A 111 7.73 11.63 -5.76
C ILE A 111 9.06 11.56 -6.52
N PRO A 112 10.01 12.49 -6.27
CA PRO A 112 11.32 12.49 -6.91
C PRO A 112 12.11 11.22 -6.64
N ASP A 113 12.99 10.84 -7.57
CA ASP A 113 13.76 9.60 -7.46
C ASP A 113 14.60 9.52 -6.18
N GLU A 114 15.19 10.65 -5.77
CA GLU A 114 15.95 10.75 -4.53
C GLU A 114 15.14 10.50 -3.25
N MET A 115 13.81 10.68 -3.33
CA MET A 115 12.89 10.46 -2.20
C MET A 115 12.28 9.05 -2.18
N LYS A 116 12.40 8.26 -3.25
CA LYS A 116 11.73 6.96 -3.39
C LYS A 116 12.09 5.94 -2.30
N GLU A 117 13.30 6.00 -1.78
CA GLU A 117 13.69 5.18 -0.62
C GLU A 117 13.35 5.87 0.71
N GLU A 118 13.49 7.19 0.78
CA GLU A 118 13.26 7.93 2.02
C GLU A 118 11.81 7.88 2.49
N ILE A 119 10.82 7.82 1.57
CA ILE A 119 9.40 7.77 1.92
C ILE A 119 9.01 6.53 2.73
N PHE A 120 9.84 5.48 2.72
CA PHE A 120 9.64 4.28 3.55
C PHE A 120 10.28 4.40 4.94
N GLN A 121 10.99 5.48 5.24
CA GLN A 121 11.49 5.74 6.59
C GLN A 121 10.35 6.24 7.50
N PRO A 122 10.34 5.83 8.78
CA PRO A 122 9.34 6.32 9.73
C PRO A 122 9.36 7.85 9.84
N PHE A 123 8.17 8.45 9.90
CA PHE A 123 7.95 9.89 10.06
C PHE A 123 8.36 10.75 8.85
N VAL A 124 8.92 10.18 7.79
CA VAL A 124 9.20 10.90 6.55
C VAL A 124 7.89 11.20 5.82
N ARG A 125 7.79 12.40 5.28
CA ARG A 125 6.66 12.88 4.49
C ARG A 125 7.18 13.63 3.29
N PHE A 126 6.68 13.28 2.12
CA PHE A 126 6.82 14.09 0.94
C PHE A 126 5.63 15.04 0.86
N SER A 127 5.91 16.33 0.91
CA SER A 127 4.91 17.39 0.75
C SER A 127 5.59 18.49 -0.05
N GLN A 128 5.16 18.72 -1.29
CA GLN A 128 5.38 20.01 -1.90
C GLN A 128 4.58 21.03 -1.09
N LYS A 129 5.26 22.08 -0.63
CA LYS A 129 4.66 23.18 0.11
C LYS A 129 3.60 23.87 -0.75
N GLU A 130 2.37 23.38 -0.74
CA GLU A 130 1.24 24.25 -0.93
C GLU A 130 0.97 24.93 0.42
N GLU A 131 1.20 26.24 0.47
CA GLU A 131 0.86 27.05 1.65
C GLU A 131 -0.60 26.80 2.03
N GLY A 132 -0.84 26.18 3.17
CA GLY A 132 -2.14 26.03 3.77
C GLY A 132 -2.72 24.62 3.91
N LYS A 133 -2.20 23.58 3.29
CA LYS A 133 -2.63 22.19 3.55
C LYS A 133 -1.64 21.49 4.51
N LEU A 134 -2.04 21.38 5.77
CA LEU A 134 -1.36 20.53 6.74
C LEU A 134 -1.33 19.09 6.20
N ALA A 135 -0.14 18.57 5.93
CA ALA A 135 0.04 17.17 5.57
C ALA A 135 -0.54 16.28 6.68
N THR A 136 -1.71 15.70 6.45
CA THR A 136 -2.38 14.83 7.42
C THR A 136 -1.73 13.45 7.42
N GLY A 137 -1.49 12.87 8.61
CA GLY A 137 -0.93 11.52 8.79
C GLY A 137 0.45 11.53 9.47
N ALA A 138 0.83 10.40 10.07
CA ALA A 138 2.04 10.28 10.88
C ALA A 138 3.33 10.00 10.11
N GLY A 139 3.25 9.64 8.81
CA GLY A 139 4.42 9.16 8.07
C GLY A 139 4.88 7.76 8.49
N ILE A 140 4.00 6.94 9.06
CA ILE A 140 4.33 5.59 9.54
C ILE A 140 3.80 4.52 8.57
N GLY A 141 2.77 4.82 7.78
CA GLY A 141 2.06 3.83 6.97
C GLY A 141 2.94 3.06 5.99
N LEU A 142 3.77 3.75 5.20
CA LEU A 142 4.68 3.10 4.24
C LEU A 142 5.80 2.33 4.94
N ALA A 143 6.37 2.87 6.01
CA ALA A 143 7.38 2.18 6.82
C ALA A 143 6.83 0.87 7.39
N LEU A 144 5.66 0.91 8.02
CA LEU A 144 4.98 -0.28 8.54
C LEU A 144 4.67 -1.28 7.42
N SER A 145 4.20 -0.80 6.26
CA SER A 145 3.88 -1.68 5.13
C SER A 145 5.12 -2.40 4.59
N ARG A 146 6.26 -1.70 4.48
CA ARG A 146 7.53 -2.31 4.07
C ARG A 146 7.99 -3.37 5.08
N SER A 147 7.98 -3.07 6.37
CA SER A 147 8.35 -4.04 7.41
C SER A 147 7.43 -5.28 7.41
N LEU A 148 6.12 -5.10 7.20
CA LEU A 148 5.20 -6.23 7.06
C LEU A 148 5.45 -7.04 5.78
N ALA A 149 5.80 -6.40 4.65
CA ALA A 149 6.19 -7.09 3.42
C ALA A 149 7.47 -7.93 3.62
N GLU A 150 8.47 -7.38 4.28
CA GLU A 150 9.72 -8.08 4.63
C GLU A 150 9.47 -9.29 5.54
N LEU A 151 8.56 -9.18 6.50
CA LEU A 151 8.13 -10.33 7.32
C LEU A 151 7.41 -11.41 6.50
N HIS A 152 6.80 -11.05 5.37
CA HIS A 152 6.27 -12.01 4.39
C HIS A 152 7.35 -12.56 3.44
N ARG A 153 8.63 -12.18 3.60
CA ARG A 153 9.74 -12.44 2.69
C ARG A 153 9.53 -11.86 1.29
N GLY A 154 8.73 -10.81 1.23
CA GLY A 154 8.48 -9.99 0.05
C GLY A 154 9.17 -8.65 0.15
N THR A 155 8.87 -7.77 -0.79
CA THR A 155 9.40 -6.42 -0.86
C THR A 155 8.27 -5.43 -1.11
N LEU A 156 8.43 -4.21 -0.66
CA LEU A 156 7.59 -3.08 -1.05
C LEU A 156 8.51 -1.96 -1.53
N VAL A 157 8.41 -1.64 -2.80
CA VAL A 157 9.25 -0.64 -3.47
C VAL A 157 8.41 0.36 -4.25
N MET A 158 9.01 1.49 -4.55
CA MET A 158 8.47 2.44 -5.51
C MET A 158 9.18 2.26 -6.84
N ALA A 159 8.45 1.81 -7.86
CA ALA A 159 8.97 1.61 -9.20
C ALA A 159 9.16 2.96 -9.93
N PRO A 160 10.05 3.02 -10.94
CA PRO A 160 10.12 4.17 -11.83
C PRO A 160 8.77 4.41 -12.52
N GLY A 161 8.35 5.67 -12.57
CA GLY A 161 7.15 6.10 -13.27
C GLY A 161 7.36 7.54 -13.76
N GLU A 162 7.01 7.82 -15.01
CA GLU A 162 7.16 9.16 -15.59
C GLU A 162 6.00 10.07 -15.15
N ASP A 163 4.77 9.53 -15.19
CA ASP A 163 3.55 10.30 -14.98
C ASP A 163 2.71 9.83 -13.78
N ALA A 164 3.26 8.95 -12.95
CA ALA A 164 2.53 8.41 -11.80
C ALA A 164 3.45 7.85 -10.72
N ASN A 165 2.94 7.85 -9.49
CA ASN A 165 3.56 7.13 -8.39
C ASN A 165 3.14 5.65 -8.45
N VAL A 166 4.12 4.75 -8.57
CA VAL A 166 3.90 3.31 -8.72
C VAL A 166 4.53 2.58 -7.54
N PHE A 167 3.71 1.93 -6.72
CA PHE A 167 4.18 1.06 -5.64
C PHE A 167 3.97 -0.40 -6.02
N VAL A 168 4.99 -1.22 -5.79
CA VAL A 168 5.00 -2.66 -6.08
C VAL A 168 5.28 -3.42 -4.79
N LEU A 169 4.30 -4.25 -4.40
CA LEU A 169 4.38 -5.21 -3.30
C LEU A 169 4.61 -6.59 -3.86
#